data_27251acbdc11ad4d3e0c2fccc3d847df
#
_entry.id   27251acbdc11ad4d3e0c2fccc3d847df
#
_cell.length_a   1.000
_cell.length_b   1.000
_cell.length_c   1.000
_cell.angle_alpha   90.00
_cell.angle_beta   90.00
_cell.angle_gamma   90.00
#
_symmetry.space_group_name_H-M   'P 1'
#
loop_
_entity.id
_entity.type
_entity.pdbx_description
1 polymer ?
#
loop_
_entity_poly.entity_id
_entity_poly.type
_entity_poly.pdbx_seq_one_letter_code
_entity_poly.pdbx_strand_id
1 'polypeptide(L)'
;VADLFDNIVAWLLDRALSDESIESTVSELCSRLVEGGVPLARVSVGRTVLHPVIGLMDMAWDRETGKVETNALTRDIVRGMTEFNAPFGTMSRGETDRIFADLTDPADVARYPLFAELAEQGITAYFAAGRTYGHRQELFDTYGKSFRGGSVSFATKRFSGFSKTDLEGLERLIPPFCVCLRIADDRFVATGLMG
;
A
#
# COMPACT_ATOMS: atom_id res chain seq x y z
N VAL A 1 -0.65 -8.31 28.05
CA VAL A 1 -0.77 -6.93 27.52
C VAL A 1 -0.61 -7.07 26.00
N ALA A 2 -1.62 -6.64 25.24
CA ALA A 2 -1.55 -6.63 23.78
C ALA A 2 -0.39 -5.72 23.33
N ASP A 3 0.38 -6.16 22.34
CA ASP A 3 1.46 -5.35 21.80
C ASP A 3 0.90 -4.20 20.91
N LEU A 4 1.76 -3.28 20.47
CA LEU A 4 1.38 -2.16 19.60
C LEU A 4 0.60 -2.65 18.37
N PHE A 5 1.12 -3.67 17.70
CA PHE A 5 0.56 -4.15 16.45
C PHE A 5 -0.77 -4.87 16.64
N ASP A 6 -0.95 -5.61 17.74
CA ASP A 6 -2.23 -6.23 18.08
C ASP A 6 -3.31 -5.17 18.33
N ASN A 7 -2.97 -4.07 19.01
CA ASN A 7 -3.88 -2.94 19.21
C ASN A 7 -4.26 -2.26 17.88
N ILE A 8 -3.29 -2.11 16.96
CA ILE A 8 -3.55 -1.54 15.64
C ILE A 8 -4.40 -2.49 14.78
N VAL A 9 -4.17 -3.81 14.84
CA VAL A 9 -5.01 -4.80 14.15
C VAL A 9 -6.47 -4.68 14.61
N ALA A 10 -6.71 -4.65 15.92
CA ALA A 10 -8.06 -4.50 16.47
C ALA A 10 -8.70 -3.18 16.00
N TRP A 11 -7.96 -2.08 16.06
CA TRP A 11 -8.42 -0.79 15.59
C TRP A 11 -8.73 -0.77 14.07
N LEU A 12 -7.91 -1.42 13.23
CA LEU A 12 -8.18 -1.53 11.79
C LEU A 12 -9.48 -2.30 11.51
N LEU A 13 -9.78 -3.34 12.28
CA LEU A 13 -11.04 -4.08 12.15
C LEU A 13 -12.25 -3.21 12.53
N ASP A 14 -12.14 -2.41 13.60
CA ASP A 14 -13.18 -1.44 13.96
C ASP A 14 -13.34 -0.36 12.89
N ARG A 15 -12.22 0.12 12.32
CA ARG A 15 -12.23 1.08 11.20
C ARG A 15 -12.92 0.53 9.96
N ALA A 16 -12.71 -0.76 9.63
CA ALA A 16 -13.37 -1.40 8.51
C ALA A 16 -14.91 -1.39 8.64
N LEU A 17 -15.43 -1.38 9.87
CA LEU A 17 -16.86 -1.31 10.16
C LEU A 17 -17.40 0.14 10.28
N SER A 18 -16.54 1.15 10.32
CA SER A 18 -16.92 2.56 10.43
C SER A 18 -17.21 3.19 9.07
N ASP A 19 -17.79 4.40 9.07
CA ASP A 19 -18.01 5.20 7.86
C ASP A 19 -16.84 6.16 7.55
N GLU A 20 -15.73 6.01 8.24
CA GLU A 20 -14.55 6.81 8.05
C GLU A 20 -13.91 6.59 6.67
N SER A 21 -13.30 7.64 6.13
CA SER A 21 -12.63 7.55 4.84
C SER A 21 -11.34 6.73 4.93
N ILE A 22 -10.91 6.18 3.81
CA ILE A 22 -9.66 5.43 3.76
C ILE A 22 -8.44 6.35 3.94
N GLU A 23 -8.53 7.59 3.51
CA GLU A 23 -7.50 8.62 3.71
C GLU A 23 -7.30 8.92 5.21
N SER A 24 -8.40 9.09 5.96
CA SER A 24 -8.39 9.23 7.42
C SER A 24 -7.78 8.00 8.08
N THR A 25 -8.14 6.81 7.62
CA THR A 25 -7.60 5.54 8.13
C THR A 25 -6.09 5.43 7.89
N VAL A 26 -5.59 5.79 6.70
CA VAL A 26 -4.15 5.79 6.39
C VAL A 26 -3.40 6.79 7.26
N SER A 27 -3.92 8.02 7.39
CA SER A 27 -3.30 9.06 8.22
C SER A 27 -3.18 8.63 9.69
N GLU A 28 -4.26 8.10 10.26
CA GLU A 28 -4.28 7.65 11.66
C GLU A 28 -3.42 6.40 11.88
N LEU A 29 -3.41 5.44 10.92
CA LEU A 29 -2.51 4.30 10.97
C LEU A 29 -1.05 4.73 11.07
N CYS A 30 -0.62 5.66 10.21
CA CYS A 30 0.73 6.18 10.21
C CYS A 30 1.06 6.89 11.53
N SER A 31 0.15 7.69 12.08
CA SER A 31 0.32 8.36 13.37
C SER A 31 0.51 7.35 14.50
N ARG A 32 -0.35 6.33 14.59
CA ARG A 32 -0.25 5.26 15.62
C ARG A 32 1.05 4.49 15.53
N LEU A 33 1.52 4.18 14.33
CA LEU A 33 2.80 3.48 14.12
C LEU A 33 3.98 4.35 14.56
N VAL A 34 3.99 5.63 14.20
CA VAL A 34 5.04 6.58 14.60
C VAL A 34 5.04 6.80 16.10
N GLU A 35 3.89 7.03 16.73
CA GLU A 35 3.74 7.16 18.19
C GLU A 35 4.20 5.89 18.92
N GLY A 36 3.97 4.73 18.33
CA GLY A 36 4.44 3.44 18.84
C GLY A 36 5.93 3.17 18.60
N GLY A 37 6.66 4.10 17.98
CA GLY A 37 8.11 4.02 17.79
C GLY A 37 8.55 3.35 16.48
N VAL A 38 7.63 3.00 15.58
CA VAL A 38 7.99 2.50 14.25
C VAL A 38 8.60 3.63 13.43
N PRO A 39 9.81 3.46 12.86
CA PRO A 39 10.56 4.56 12.26
C PRO A 39 10.11 4.85 10.82
N LEU A 40 8.82 5.11 10.61
CA LEU A 40 8.29 5.44 9.30
C LEU A 40 8.79 6.80 8.82
N ALA A 41 9.15 6.88 7.54
CA ALA A 41 9.38 8.14 6.82
C ALA A 41 8.29 8.35 5.76
N ARG A 42 7.86 7.29 5.08
CA ARG A 42 6.83 7.34 4.03
C ARG A 42 6.00 6.05 4.04
N VAL A 43 4.72 6.18 3.73
CA VAL A 43 3.82 5.06 3.45
C VAL A 43 3.14 5.33 2.12
N SER A 44 3.09 4.34 1.23
CA SER A 44 2.32 4.44 -0.01
C SER A 44 1.34 3.28 -0.11
N VAL A 45 0.13 3.58 -0.59
CA VAL A 45 -0.96 2.61 -0.73
C VAL A 45 -1.44 2.63 -2.16
N GLY A 46 -1.39 1.48 -2.83
CA GLY A 46 -1.93 1.30 -4.16
C GLY A 46 -3.15 0.39 -4.12
N ARG A 47 -4.23 0.78 -4.79
CA ARG A 47 -5.43 -0.04 -4.94
C ARG A 47 -6.01 0.06 -6.34
N THR A 48 -6.40 -1.06 -6.92
CA THR A 48 -7.13 -1.07 -8.17
C THR A 48 -8.62 -0.96 -7.90
N VAL A 49 -9.30 -0.11 -8.66
CA VAL A 49 -10.74 0.15 -8.50
C VAL A 49 -11.53 -0.36 -9.70
N LEU A 50 -12.68 -0.98 -9.43
CA LEU A 50 -13.65 -1.33 -10.46
C LEU A 50 -14.49 -0.09 -10.82
N HIS A 51 -13.91 0.79 -11.63
CA HIS A 51 -14.59 2.01 -12.11
C HIS A 51 -14.42 2.13 -13.63
N PRO A 52 -15.40 2.62 -14.40
CA PRO A 52 -15.28 2.68 -15.87
C PRO A 52 -14.05 3.46 -16.37
N VAL A 53 -13.68 4.53 -15.69
CA VAL A 53 -12.61 5.45 -16.09
C VAL A 53 -11.35 5.28 -15.24
N ILE A 54 -11.47 5.17 -13.92
CA ILE A 54 -10.36 5.07 -12.99
C ILE A 54 -9.90 3.62 -12.89
N GLY A 55 -8.61 3.37 -13.08
CA GLY A 55 -8.01 2.02 -12.98
C GLY A 55 -7.25 1.80 -11.68
N LEU A 56 -6.61 2.85 -11.16
CA LEU A 56 -5.79 2.81 -9.96
C LEU A 56 -6.05 4.06 -9.11
N MET A 57 -6.10 3.88 -7.81
CA MET A 57 -5.96 4.97 -6.84
C MET A 57 -4.73 4.70 -5.99
N ASP A 58 -3.89 5.69 -5.83
CA ASP A 58 -2.77 5.66 -4.92
C ASP A 58 -2.87 6.76 -3.87
N MET A 59 -2.34 6.48 -2.70
CA MET A 59 -2.23 7.43 -1.59
C MET A 59 -0.79 7.37 -1.08
N ALA A 60 -0.24 8.54 -0.76
CA ALA A 60 1.07 8.64 -0.15
C ALA A 60 0.99 9.50 1.10
N TRP A 61 1.43 8.94 2.23
CA TRP A 61 1.65 9.67 3.47
C TRP A 61 3.15 9.94 3.63
N ASP A 62 3.47 11.14 4.03
CA ASP A 62 4.84 11.56 4.31
C ASP A 62 4.94 12.08 5.75
N ARG A 63 6.01 11.68 6.46
CA ARG A 63 6.21 12.03 7.87
C ARG A 63 6.48 13.51 8.09
N GLU A 64 7.18 14.16 7.16
CA GLU A 64 7.58 15.57 7.30
C GLU A 64 6.36 16.49 7.23
N THR A 65 5.40 16.14 6.39
CA THR A 65 4.16 16.91 6.21
C THR A 65 3.02 16.42 7.09
N GLY A 66 3.02 15.14 7.48
CA GLY A 66 1.93 14.47 8.16
C GLY A 66 0.67 14.31 7.29
N LYS A 67 0.75 14.59 5.99
CA LYS A 67 -0.40 14.60 5.07
C LYS A 67 -0.46 13.34 4.22
N VAL A 68 -1.68 13.00 3.84
CA VAL A 68 -1.97 11.99 2.80
C VAL A 68 -2.33 12.73 1.52
N GLU A 69 -1.59 12.44 0.46
CA GLU A 69 -1.90 12.88 -0.89
C GLU A 69 -2.53 11.71 -1.64
N THR A 70 -3.61 11.99 -2.40
CA THR A 70 -4.33 10.95 -3.15
C THR A 70 -4.30 11.29 -4.63
N ASN A 71 -3.96 10.31 -5.47
CA ASN A 71 -3.98 10.41 -6.92
C ASN A 71 -4.88 9.32 -7.51
N ALA A 72 -5.58 9.66 -8.58
CA ALA A 72 -6.38 8.73 -9.36
C ALA A 72 -5.84 8.64 -10.79
N LEU A 73 -5.50 7.43 -11.22
CA LEU A 73 -5.00 7.17 -12.56
C LEU A 73 -6.07 6.52 -13.42
N THR A 74 -6.24 7.03 -14.63
CA THR A 74 -7.20 6.46 -15.58
C THR A 74 -6.74 5.09 -16.08
N ARG A 75 -7.70 4.27 -16.56
CA ARG A 75 -7.39 2.92 -17.09
C ARG A 75 -6.41 2.95 -18.24
N ASP A 76 -6.44 3.98 -19.09
CA ASP A 76 -5.52 4.08 -20.22
C ASP A 76 -4.08 4.34 -19.76
N ILE A 77 -3.90 5.18 -18.75
CA ILE A 77 -2.60 5.37 -18.10
C ILE A 77 -2.13 4.06 -17.46
N VAL A 78 -2.99 3.38 -16.70
CA VAL A 78 -2.65 2.11 -16.03
C VAL A 78 -2.28 1.03 -17.04
N ARG A 79 -2.96 0.94 -18.18
CA ARG A 79 -2.59 0.00 -19.26
C ARG A 79 -1.18 0.26 -19.80
N GLY A 80 -0.81 1.53 -19.97
CA GLY A 80 0.55 1.90 -20.36
C GLY A 80 1.59 1.61 -19.26
N MET A 81 1.15 1.55 -17.99
CA MET A 81 2.02 1.27 -16.84
C MET A 81 2.22 -0.23 -16.54
N THR A 82 1.49 -1.15 -17.19
CA THR A 82 1.65 -2.60 -16.96
C THR A 82 3.04 -3.13 -17.31
N GLU A 83 3.80 -2.40 -18.13
CA GLU A 83 5.21 -2.66 -18.42
C GLU A 83 6.15 -1.97 -17.39
N PHE A 84 5.61 -1.24 -16.42
CA PHE A 84 6.41 -0.49 -15.47
C PHE A 84 7.17 -1.43 -14.53
N ASN A 85 8.48 -1.28 -14.52
CA ASN A 85 9.36 -1.92 -13.55
C ASN A 85 9.25 -1.20 -12.20
N ALA A 86 8.21 -1.54 -11.44
CA ALA A 86 7.92 -0.97 -10.13
C ALA A 86 7.48 -2.07 -9.13
N PRO A 87 7.73 -1.90 -7.82
CA PRO A 87 7.37 -2.89 -6.82
C PRO A 87 5.88 -3.30 -6.86
N PHE A 88 4.96 -2.34 -6.89
CA PHE A 88 3.53 -2.63 -6.99
C PHE A 88 3.14 -3.28 -8.33
N GLY A 89 3.84 -2.95 -9.42
CA GLY A 89 3.67 -3.63 -10.71
C GLY A 89 4.04 -5.11 -10.62
N THR A 90 5.18 -5.44 -10.04
CA THR A 90 5.62 -6.82 -9.80
C THR A 90 4.62 -7.61 -8.95
N MET A 91 4.12 -6.98 -7.87
CA MET A 91 3.09 -7.58 -7.02
C MET A 91 1.76 -7.76 -7.75
N SER A 92 1.34 -6.79 -8.57
CA SER A 92 0.09 -6.85 -9.33
C SER A 92 0.11 -7.96 -10.39
N ARG A 93 1.26 -8.26 -10.97
CA ARG A 93 1.43 -9.41 -11.86
C ARG A 93 1.47 -10.75 -11.12
N GLY A 94 1.51 -10.69 -9.77
CA GLY A 94 1.50 -11.87 -8.90
C GLY A 94 2.83 -12.64 -8.90
N GLU A 95 3.90 -11.99 -9.23
CA GLU A 95 5.26 -12.53 -9.13
C GLU A 95 5.70 -12.70 -7.68
N THR A 96 5.20 -11.82 -6.80
CA THR A 96 5.38 -11.90 -5.35
C THR A 96 4.22 -11.19 -4.64
N ASP A 97 3.98 -11.53 -3.37
CA ASP A 97 3.03 -10.83 -2.49
C ASP A 97 3.72 -9.87 -1.51
N ARG A 98 5.04 -9.84 -1.50
CA ARG A 98 5.86 -8.95 -0.67
C ARG A 98 7.23 -8.66 -1.29
N ILE A 99 7.76 -7.48 -0.99
CA ILE A 99 9.09 -7.02 -1.42
C ILE A 99 9.76 -6.36 -0.21
N PHE A 100 10.98 -6.78 0.06
CA PHE A 100 11.90 -6.08 0.97
C PHE A 100 13.11 -5.60 0.18
N ALA A 101 13.63 -4.42 0.52
CA ALA A 101 14.87 -3.89 -0.03
C ALA A 101 15.65 -3.10 1.03
N ASP A 102 16.95 -3.35 1.09
CA ASP A 102 17.93 -2.52 1.79
C ASP A 102 18.46 -1.49 0.79
N LEU A 103 17.99 -0.25 0.89
CA LEU A 103 18.36 0.81 -0.04
C LEU A 103 19.76 1.42 0.25
N THR A 104 20.51 0.84 1.19
CA THR A 104 21.93 1.10 1.35
C THR A 104 22.78 0.13 0.52
N ASP A 105 22.18 -0.97 0.01
CA ASP A 105 22.82 -1.92 -0.90
C ASP A 105 22.57 -1.50 -2.36
N PRO A 106 23.61 -1.20 -3.14
CA PRO A 106 23.46 -0.87 -4.57
C PRO A 106 22.76 -1.95 -5.40
N ALA A 107 22.87 -3.23 -5.02
CA ALA A 107 22.18 -4.32 -5.72
C ALA A 107 20.66 -4.24 -5.55
N ASP A 108 20.19 -3.90 -4.35
CA ASP A 108 18.75 -3.69 -4.11
C ASP A 108 18.26 -2.41 -4.77
N VAL A 109 19.03 -1.32 -4.72
CA VAL A 109 18.69 -0.05 -5.37
C VAL A 109 18.50 -0.22 -6.88
N ALA A 110 19.31 -1.05 -7.53
CA ALA A 110 19.24 -1.30 -8.97
C ALA A 110 17.99 -2.11 -9.41
N ARG A 111 17.23 -2.69 -8.49
CA ARG A 111 16.06 -3.55 -8.82
C ARG A 111 14.92 -2.76 -9.45
N TYR A 112 14.69 -1.52 -9.01
CA TYR A 112 13.60 -0.67 -9.47
C TYR A 112 14.04 0.79 -9.55
N PRO A 113 13.63 1.56 -10.58
CA PRO A 113 13.90 3.00 -10.64
C PRO A 113 13.42 3.76 -9.39
N LEU A 114 12.25 3.39 -8.83
CA LEU A 114 11.73 3.95 -7.59
C LEU A 114 12.74 3.82 -6.42
N PHE A 115 13.49 2.75 -6.34
CA PHE A 115 14.44 2.54 -5.25
C PHE A 115 15.63 3.50 -5.32
N ALA A 116 16.09 3.84 -6.53
CA ALA A 116 17.10 4.88 -6.72
C ALA A 116 16.58 6.25 -6.25
N GLU A 117 15.36 6.62 -6.64
CA GLU A 117 14.72 7.88 -6.21
C GLU A 117 14.55 7.94 -4.68
N LEU A 118 14.11 6.83 -4.06
CA LEU A 118 13.94 6.76 -2.60
C LEU A 118 15.29 6.83 -1.87
N ALA A 119 16.33 6.17 -2.39
CA ALA A 119 17.68 6.22 -1.82
C ALA A 119 18.26 7.66 -1.88
N GLU A 120 18.05 8.39 -2.98
CA GLU A 120 18.42 9.80 -3.11
C GLU A 120 17.70 10.70 -2.08
N GLN A 121 16.47 10.35 -1.67
CA GLN A 121 15.71 11.01 -0.61
C GLN A 121 16.14 10.59 0.80
N GLY A 122 17.16 9.74 0.92
CA GLY A 122 17.69 9.25 2.20
C GLY A 122 16.88 8.10 2.82
N ILE A 123 16.02 7.44 2.06
CA ILE A 123 15.37 6.20 2.50
C ILE A 123 16.42 5.09 2.51
N THR A 124 16.47 4.35 3.61
CA THR A 124 17.46 3.30 3.86
C THR A 124 16.87 1.90 3.73
N ALA A 125 15.56 1.75 3.96
CA ALA A 125 14.89 0.46 3.78
C ALA A 125 13.45 0.64 3.32
N TYR A 126 12.98 -0.33 2.53
CA TYR A 126 11.65 -0.39 1.95
C TYR A 126 11.04 -1.77 2.19
N PHE A 127 9.78 -1.79 2.62
CA PHE A 127 8.98 -3.01 2.74
C PHE A 127 7.63 -2.78 2.08
N ALA A 128 7.21 -3.67 1.18
CA ALA A 128 5.89 -3.64 0.58
C ALA A 128 5.23 -5.01 0.66
N ALA A 129 3.93 -5.01 0.89
CA ALA A 129 3.13 -6.22 0.82
C ALA A 129 1.70 -5.90 0.36
N GLY A 130 1.00 -6.91 -0.15
CA GLY A 130 -0.36 -6.74 -0.67
C GLY A 130 -1.16 -8.02 -0.69
N ARG A 131 -2.44 -7.88 -1.03
CA ARG A 131 -3.37 -9.00 -1.19
C ARG A 131 -4.27 -8.78 -2.40
N THR A 132 -4.53 -9.86 -3.11
CA THR A 132 -5.56 -9.91 -4.15
C THR A 132 -6.93 -10.18 -3.54
N TYR A 133 -7.97 -9.59 -4.11
CA TYR A 133 -9.37 -9.82 -3.71
C TYR A 133 -10.04 -10.73 -4.74
N GLY A 134 -10.63 -11.86 -4.29
CA GLY A 134 -11.36 -12.78 -5.13
C GLY A 134 -10.48 -13.75 -5.96
N HIS A 135 -11.11 -14.53 -6.84
CA HIS A 135 -10.40 -15.44 -7.73
C HIS A 135 -9.74 -14.68 -8.88
N ARG A 136 -8.44 -14.88 -9.08
CA ARG A 136 -7.67 -14.28 -10.15
C ARG A 136 -8.29 -14.50 -11.54
N GLN A 137 -8.84 -15.67 -11.77
CA GLN A 137 -9.28 -16.13 -13.10
C GLN A 137 -10.49 -15.35 -13.63
N GLU A 138 -11.48 -15.06 -12.77
CA GLU A 138 -12.68 -14.33 -13.16
C GLU A 138 -12.44 -12.87 -13.55
N LEU A 139 -11.39 -12.26 -13.01
CA LEU A 139 -11.01 -10.88 -13.30
C LEU A 139 -10.18 -10.74 -14.58
N PHE A 140 -9.41 -11.78 -14.94
CA PHE A 140 -8.65 -11.81 -16.18
C PHE A 140 -9.54 -11.89 -17.41
N ASP A 141 -10.68 -12.61 -17.34
CA ASP A 141 -11.55 -12.85 -18.47
C ASP A 141 -12.46 -11.64 -18.77
N THR A 142 -12.89 -10.89 -17.75
CA THR A 142 -13.88 -9.81 -17.90
C THR A 142 -13.27 -8.44 -18.19
N TYR A 143 -12.07 -8.12 -17.66
CA TYR A 143 -11.50 -6.78 -17.71
C TYR A 143 -10.06 -6.73 -18.25
N GLY A 144 -9.60 -7.80 -18.92
CA GLY A 144 -8.21 -7.96 -19.29
C GLY A 144 -7.33 -8.20 -18.03
N LYS A 145 -6.02 -8.15 -18.16
CA LYS A 145 -5.05 -8.45 -17.08
C LYS A 145 -5.12 -7.47 -15.89
N SER A 146 -6.30 -7.06 -15.44
CA SER A 146 -6.45 -6.14 -14.32
C SER A 146 -6.48 -6.89 -12.98
N PHE A 147 -5.52 -6.57 -12.14
CA PHE A 147 -5.42 -7.03 -10.78
C PHE A 147 -6.45 -6.31 -9.90
N ARG A 148 -7.26 -7.05 -9.14
CA ARG A 148 -8.08 -6.48 -8.07
C ARG A 148 -7.41 -6.77 -6.74
N GLY A 149 -6.95 -5.72 -6.06
CA GLY A 149 -6.25 -5.88 -4.79
C GLY A 149 -5.77 -4.57 -4.23
N GLY A 150 -5.18 -4.65 -3.06
CA GLY A 150 -4.51 -3.54 -2.40
C GLY A 150 -3.08 -3.91 -2.02
N SER A 151 -2.20 -2.95 -2.09
CA SER A 151 -0.83 -3.05 -1.65
C SER A 151 -0.46 -1.82 -0.82
N VAL A 152 0.43 -2.01 0.12
CA VAL A 152 0.99 -0.94 0.95
C VAL A 152 2.49 -1.11 1.03
N SER A 153 3.20 0.01 1.01
CA SER A 153 4.64 0.05 1.26
C SER A 153 4.96 0.98 2.41
N PHE A 154 5.97 0.61 3.15
CA PHE A 154 6.54 1.34 4.28
C PHE A 154 8.01 1.61 3.99
N ALA A 155 8.45 2.83 4.23
CA ALA A 155 9.83 3.25 4.02
C ALA A 155 10.37 3.97 5.25
N THR A 156 11.66 3.82 5.52
CA THR A 156 12.32 4.44 6.68
C THR A 156 13.61 5.12 6.28
N LYS A 157 13.96 6.20 7.00
CA LYS A 157 15.26 6.88 6.93
C LYS A 157 16.22 6.43 8.06
N ARG A 158 15.77 5.51 8.95
CA ARG A 158 16.64 5.01 10.02
C ARG A 158 17.81 4.23 9.42
N PHE A 159 19.05 4.58 9.78
CA PHE A 159 20.27 3.98 9.22
C PHE A 159 20.27 2.45 9.28
N SER A 160 19.78 1.86 10.36
CA SER A 160 19.68 0.40 10.52
C SER A 160 18.44 -0.23 9.83
N GLY A 161 17.69 0.53 9.05
CA GLY A 161 16.44 0.07 8.44
C GLY A 161 15.34 -0.28 9.45
N PHE A 162 14.42 -1.14 9.08
CA PHE A 162 13.43 -1.72 9.97
C PHE A 162 14.03 -2.85 10.80
N SER A 163 13.70 -2.93 12.09
CA SER A 163 14.04 -4.09 12.89
C SER A 163 13.19 -5.30 12.50
N LYS A 164 13.61 -6.50 12.91
CA LYS A 164 12.81 -7.71 12.72
C LYS A 164 11.40 -7.58 13.32
N THR A 165 11.30 -7.00 14.52
CA THR A 165 10.02 -6.75 15.19
C THR A 165 9.15 -5.77 14.42
N ASP A 166 9.74 -4.70 13.83
CA ASP A 166 9.01 -3.77 12.97
C ASP A 166 8.43 -4.51 11.76
N LEU A 167 9.23 -5.31 11.06
CA LEU A 167 8.80 -6.05 9.86
C LEU A 167 7.71 -7.07 10.16
N GLU A 168 7.89 -7.89 11.20
CA GLU A 168 6.88 -8.86 11.63
C GLU A 168 5.56 -8.17 12.04
N GLY A 169 5.67 -7.02 12.70
CA GLY A 169 4.52 -6.22 13.07
C GLY A 169 3.81 -5.61 11.88
N LEU A 170 4.55 -4.97 10.97
CA LEU A 170 4.00 -4.41 9.73
C LEU A 170 3.33 -5.49 8.86
N GLU A 171 3.92 -6.69 8.76
CA GLU A 171 3.34 -7.80 8.02
C GLU A 171 1.98 -8.24 8.61
N ARG A 172 1.82 -8.23 9.94
CA ARG A 172 0.54 -8.54 10.61
C ARG A 172 -0.57 -7.54 10.28
N LEU A 173 -0.24 -6.29 9.92
CA LEU A 173 -1.21 -5.26 9.57
C LEU A 173 -1.78 -5.43 8.16
N ILE A 174 -1.09 -6.15 7.26
CA ILE A 174 -1.48 -6.24 5.84
C ILE A 174 -2.90 -6.80 5.65
N PRO A 175 -3.30 -7.96 6.24
CA PRO A 175 -4.64 -8.49 6.04
C PRO A 175 -5.75 -7.54 6.53
N PRO A 176 -5.77 -7.02 7.76
CA PRO A 176 -6.84 -6.13 8.23
C PRO A 176 -6.85 -4.80 7.48
N PHE A 177 -5.69 -4.26 7.08
CA PHE A 177 -5.62 -3.06 6.26
C PHE A 177 -6.22 -3.29 4.86
N CYS A 178 -5.93 -4.44 4.23
CA CYS A 178 -6.53 -4.81 2.95
C CYS A 178 -8.06 -4.99 3.05
N VAL A 179 -8.60 -5.38 4.21
CA VAL A 179 -10.06 -5.38 4.44
C VAL A 179 -10.62 -3.95 4.39
N CYS A 180 -9.96 -2.99 5.06
CA CYS A 180 -10.35 -1.57 4.99
C CYS A 180 -10.33 -1.06 3.54
N LEU A 181 -9.28 -1.35 2.78
CA LEU A 181 -9.17 -0.97 1.37
C LEU A 181 -10.29 -1.56 0.53
N ARG A 182 -10.59 -2.84 0.70
CA ARG A 182 -11.67 -3.51 -0.04
C ARG A 182 -13.03 -2.88 0.23
N ILE A 183 -13.35 -2.60 1.49
CA ILE A 183 -14.62 -1.95 1.85
C ILE A 183 -14.68 -0.54 1.25
N ALA A 184 -13.59 0.21 1.28
CA ALA A 184 -13.52 1.53 0.64
C ALA A 184 -13.73 1.45 -0.88
N ASP A 185 -13.19 0.42 -1.55
CA ASP A 185 -13.40 0.19 -2.98
C ASP A 185 -14.86 -0.15 -3.29
N ASP A 186 -15.47 -1.05 -2.51
CA ASP A 186 -16.86 -1.45 -2.71
C ASP A 186 -17.83 -0.26 -2.49
N ARG A 187 -17.55 0.62 -1.51
CA ARG A 187 -18.30 1.88 -1.31
C ARG A 187 -18.11 2.86 -2.47
N PHE A 188 -16.88 3.03 -2.94
CA PHE A 188 -16.58 3.91 -4.07
C PHE A 188 -17.34 3.51 -5.33
N VAL A 189 -17.39 2.21 -5.62
CA VAL A 189 -18.16 1.67 -6.75
C VAL A 189 -19.66 1.89 -6.54
N ALA A 190 -20.18 1.63 -5.34
CA ALA A 190 -21.60 1.79 -5.04
C ALA A 190 -22.06 3.26 -5.20
N THR A 191 -21.25 4.23 -4.75
CA THR A 191 -21.58 5.65 -4.91
C THR A 191 -21.47 6.14 -6.36
N GLY A 192 -20.54 5.61 -7.14
CA GLY A 192 -20.38 5.94 -8.57
C GLY A 192 -21.48 5.35 -9.47
N LEU A 193 -22.19 4.33 -9.02
CA LEU A 193 -23.33 3.73 -9.75
C LEU A 193 -24.67 4.41 -9.45
N MET A 194 -24.74 5.24 -8.41
CA MET A 194 -25.99 5.93 -8.00
C MET A 194 -26.04 7.40 -8.47
N GLY A 195 -25.04 7.88 -9.18
CA GLY A 195 -24.94 9.22 -9.78
C GLY A 195 -24.93 9.15 -11.29
#